data_02a029f6f55d76c77f3003b83b9b0c18
#
_entry.id   02a029f6f55d76c77f3003b83b9b0c18
#
_cell.length_a   1.000
_cell.length_b   1.000
_cell.length_c   1.000
_cell.angle_alpha   90.00
_cell.angle_beta   90.00
_cell.angle_gamma   90.00
#
_symmetry.space_group_name_H-M   'P 1'
#
loop_
_entity.id
_entity.type
_entity.pdbx_description
1 polymer ?
#
loop_
_entity_poly.entity_id
_entity_poly.type
_entity_poly.pdbx_seq_one_letter_code
_entity_poly.pdbx_strand_id
1 'polypeptide(L)'
;MMLIGRPKVDDRTRLEMMIRDTGREILDRTEQNDVWTVFIRQGTYLLFIMHRKDEKFMSVVFPSRFTDENLIKKIDTALKDPADLAKFQYKLKKALSTPYSSFLIHTQDNFFTGFDTIAKIYVFEPEFCLHELETAIASAVNSGIVGLALIATILGETGLEQQVSGDVSKSSSDSMFR
;
A
#
# COMPACT_ATOMS: atom_id res chain seq x y z
N MET A 1 0.36 -35.12 -34.31
CA MET A 1 1.02 -33.85 -33.99
C MET A 1 0.56 -33.46 -32.58
N MET A 2 1.36 -33.78 -31.53
CA MET A 2 1.02 -33.46 -30.17
C MET A 2 1.22 -31.95 -29.99
N LEU A 3 0.14 -31.23 -29.71
CA LEU A 3 0.21 -29.87 -29.21
C LEU A 3 0.87 -29.92 -27.82
N ILE A 4 2.14 -29.61 -27.75
CA ILE A 4 2.83 -29.40 -26.50
C ILE A 4 2.20 -28.14 -25.87
N GLY A 5 1.26 -28.38 -24.95
CA GLY A 5 0.66 -27.28 -24.16
C GLY A 5 1.78 -26.45 -23.53
N ARG A 6 1.79 -25.13 -23.75
CA ARG A 6 2.71 -24.23 -23.05
C ARG A 6 2.53 -24.46 -21.55
N PRO A 7 3.61 -24.61 -20.76
CA PRO A 7 3.48 -24.73 -19.32
C PRO A 7 2.69 -23.52 -18.80
N LYS A 8 1.66 -23.78 -18.03
CA LYS A 8 0.84 -22.73 -17.42
C LYS A 8 1.74 -21.99 -16.42
N VAL A 9 2.13 -20.78 -16.77
CA VAL A 9 2.89 -19.90 -15.86
C VAL A 9 1.99 -19.65 -14.65
N ASP A 10 2.52 -19.84 -13.44
CA ASP A 10 1.77 -19.55 -12.23
C ASP A 10 1.49 -18.04 -12.11
N ASP A 11 0.43 -17.67 -11.42
CA ASP A 11 -0.06 -16.29 -11.39
C ASP A 11 0.91 -15.32 -10.73
N ARG A 12 1.74 -15.79 -9.77
CA ARG A 12 2.78 -14.98 -9.13
C ARG A 12 3.90 -14.67 -10.11
N THR A 13 4.37 -15.68 -10.84
CA THR A 13 5.38 -15.51 -11.90
C THR A 13 4.86 -14.60 -13.01
N ARG A 14 3.59 -14.76 -13.41
CA ARG A 14 2.95 -13.86 -14.38
C ARG A 14 2.95 -12.41 -13.89
N LEU A 15 2.55 -12.17 -12.65
CA LEU A 15 2.56 -10.83 -12.05
C LEU A 15 3.96 -10.23 -12.01
N GLU A 16 4.97 -10.99 -11.60
CA GLU A 16 6.35 -10.50 -11.56
C GLU A 16 6.90 -10.14 -12.96
N MET A 17 6.53 -10.91 -13.98
CA MET A 17 6.86 -10.55 -15.37
C MET A 17 6.22 -9.22 -15.76
N MET A 18 4.92 -9.05 -15.46
CA MET A 18 4.22 -7.79 -15.72
C MET A 18 4.85 -6.60 -14.98
N ILE A 19 5.25 -6.77 -13.72
CA ILE A 19 5.95 -5.73 -12.95
C ILE A 19 7.23 -5.32 -13.66
N ARG A 20 8.04 -6.26 -14.13
CA ARG A 20 9.28 -5.98 -14.87
C ARG A 20 9.02 -5.31 -16.22
N ASP A 21 7.97 -5.73 -16.92
CA ASP A 21 7.57 -5.15 -18.22
C ASP A 21 7.17 -3.66 -18.07
N THR A 22 6.74 -3.24 -16.87
CA THR A 22 6.49 -1.82 -16.56
C THR A 22 7.76 -1.02 -16.26
N GLY A 23 8.92 -1.66 -16.24
CA GLY A 23 10.20 -1.04 -15.87
C GLY A 23 10.39 -0.84 -14.36
N ARG A 24 9.54 -1.42 -13.51
CA ARG A 24 9.68 -1.34 -12.06
C ARG A 24 10.67 -2.35 -11.52
N GLU A 25 11.41 -1.93 -10.52
CA GLU A 25 12.37 -2.79 -9.83
C GLU A 25 11.66 -3.63 -8.76
N ILE A 26 11.88 -4.94 -8.79
CA ILE A 26 11.51 -5.83 -7.69
C ILE A 26 12.68 -5.84 -6.71
N LEU A 27 12.42 -5.35 -5.49
CA LEU A 27 13.45 -5.19 -4.46
C LEU A 27 13.63 -6.46 -3.65
N ASP A 28 12.54 -7.12 -3.27
CA ASP A 28 12.57 -8.31 -2.40
C ASP A 28 11.29 -9.15 -2.56
N ARG A 29 11.33 -10.36 -2.03
CA ARG A 29 10.21 -11.30 -1.94
C ARG A 29 10.23 -11.99 -0.60
N THR A 30 9.06 -12.14 -0.02
CA THR A 30 8.90 -12.92 1.21
C THR A 30 7.70 -13.85 1.10
N GLU A 31 7.78 -14.99 1.77
CA GLU A 31 6.62 -15.88 1.96
C GLU A 31 6.63 -16.34 3.42
N GLN A 32 5.68 -15.87 4.20
CA GLN A 32 5.56 -16.16 5.62
C GLN A 32 4.09 -16.27 6.00
N ASN A 33 3.74 -17.24 6.84
CA ASN A 33 2.38 -17.42 7.37
C ASN A 33 1.28 -17.44 6.29
N ASP A 34 1.54 -18.15 5.18
CA ASP A 34 0.64 -18.23 4.02
C ASP A 34 0.40 -16.89 3.30
N VAL A 35 1.25 -15.90 3.55
CA VAL A 35 1.26 -14.61 2.84
C VAL A 35 2.51 -14.51 1.97
N TRP A 36 2.31 -14.43 0.68
CA TRP A 36 3.36 -14.09 -0.28
C TRP A 36 3.37 -12.58 -0.51
N THR A 37 4.56 -11.98 -0.51
CA THR A 37 4.73 -10.54 -0.70
C THR A 37 5.89 -10.27 -1.64
N VAL A 38 5.69 -9.34 -2.57
CA VAL A 38 6.76 -8.78 -3.42
C VAL A 38 6.85 -7.28 -3.18
N PHE A 39 8.06 -6.80 -2.92
CA PHE A 39 8.36 -5.39 -2.73
C PHE A 39 8.83 -4.79 -4.05
N ILE A 40 8.24 -3.66 -4.42
CA ILE A 40 8.53 -2.97 -5.68
C ILE A 40 8.81 -1.49 -5.44
N ARG A 41 9.61 -0.89 -6.34
CA ARG A 41 9.89 0.55 -6.33
C ARG A 41 9.12 1.25 -7.45
N GLN A 42 8.46 2.34 -7.10
CA GLN A 42 7.81 3.26 -8.03
C GLN A 42 8.37 4.67 -7.82
N GLY A 43 9.37 5.05 -8.63
CA GLY A 43 10.12 6.29 -8.39
C GLY A 43 10.81 6.27 -7.04
N THR A 44 10.49 7.22 -6.17
CA THR A 44 10.99 7.29 -4.78
C THR A 44 10.17 6.48 -3.79
N TYR A 45 9.01 5.95 -4.21
CA TYR A 45 8.08 5.26 -3.31
C TYR A 45 8.33 3.75 -3.29
N LEU A 46 8.14 3.19 -2.11
CA LEU A 46 8.10 1.75 -1.90
C LEU A 46 6.64 1.29 -1.85
N LEU A 47 6.35 0.23 -2.59
CA LEU A 47 5.08 -0.47 -2.52
C LEU A 47 5.34 -1.95 -2.27
N PHE A 48 4.29 -2.66 -1.86
CA PHE A 48 4.32 -4.10 -1.92
C PHE A 48 3.01 -4.66 -2.47
N ILE A 49 3.11 -5.81 -3.11
CA ILE A 49 1.94 -6.58 -3.54
C ILE A 49 1.93 -7.84 -2.71
N MET A 50 0.81 -8.09 -2.06
CA MET A 50 0.65 -9.24 -1.18
C MET A 50 -0.50 -10.12 -1.63
N HIS A 51 -0.33 -11.43 -1.45
CA HIS A 51 -1.33 -12.45 -1.68
C HIS A 51 -1.43 -13.37 -0.49
N ARG A 52 -2.61 -13.50 0.09
CA ARG A 52 -2.96 -14.55 1.04
C ARG A 52 -3.43 -15.79 0.29
N LYS A 53 -3.02 -16.96 0.75
CA LYS A 53 -3.29 -18.23 0.10
C LYS A 53 -4.77 -18.48 -0.20
N ASP A 54 -5.67 -18.03 0.66
CA ASP A 54 -7.11 -18.26 0.54
C ASP A 54 -7.87 -17.11 -0.12
N GLU A 55 -7.18 -16.04 -0.54
CA GLU A 55 -7.81 -14.88 -1.17
C GLU A 55 -7.83 -15.02 -2.70
N LYS A 56 -8.94 -14.57 -3.30
CA LYS A 56 -9.12 -14.53 -4.76
C LYS A 56 -8.59 -13.24 -5.40
N PHE A 57 -7.83 -12.45 -4.66
CA PHE A 57 -7.24 -11.21 -5.12
C PHE A 57 -5.85 -11.03 -4.50
N MET A 58 -5.05 -10.19 -5.11
CA MET A 58 -3.84 -9.65 -4.49
C MET A 58 -4.07 -8.20 -4.14
N SER A 59 -3.37 -7.71 -3.12
CA SER A 59 -3.45 -6.33 -2.66
C SER A 59 -2.18 -5.58 -3.04
N VAL A 60 -2.32 -4.50 -3.79
CA VAL A 60 -1.26 -3.50 -4.02
C VAL A 60 -1.34 -2.49 -2.90
N VAL A 61 -0.28 -2.35 -2.13
CA VAL A 61 -0.26 -1.53 -0.92
C VAL A 61 0.82 -0.46 -1.02
N PHE A 62 0.41 0.79 -0.76
CA PHE A 62 1.32 1.89 -0.52
C PHE A 62 1.34 2.14 1.00
N PRO A 63 2.39 1.70 1.70
CA PRO A 63 2.51 1.87 3.14
C PRO A 63 2.98 3.28 3.47
N SER A 64 2.44 3.86 4.54
CA SER A 64 2.88 5.16 5.06
C SER A 64 2.79 5.13 6.58
N ARG A 65 3.83 4.58 7.21
CA ARG A 65 3.91 4.40 8.66
C ARG A 65 5.00 5.27 9.24
N PHE A 66 4.62 6.14 10.15
CA PHE A 66 5.55 7.02 10.83
C PHE A 66 6.21 6.28 12.01
N THR A 67 7.53 6.30 12.01
CA THR A 67 8.38 5.71 13.08
C THR A 67 9.11 6.79 13.88
N ASP A 68 9.15 8.01 13.37
CA ASP A 68 9.73 9.15 14.09
C ASP A 68 8.77 9.63 15.19
N GLU A 69 9.15 9.42 16.43
CA GLU A 69 8.36 9.83 17.60
C GLU A 69 8.10 11.34 17.64
N ASN A 70 9.04 12.16 17.13
CA ASN A 70 8.85 13.61 17.10
C ASN A 70 7.78 14.00 16.10
N LEU A 71 7.74 13.34 14.95
CA LEU A 71 6.69 13.53 13.95
C LEU A 71 5.33 13.09 14.51
N ILE A 72 5.26 11.94 15.16
CA ILE A 72 4.02 11.43 15.79
C ILE A 72 3.53 12.43 16.85
N LYS A 73 4.41 12.94 17.72
CA LYS A 73 4.07 13.94 18.73
C LYS A 73 3.61 15.27 18.13
N LYS A 74 4.23 15.72 17.02
CA LYS A 74 3.78 16.93 16.29
C LYS A 74 2.36 16.75 15.75
N ILE A 75 2.07 15.59 15.12
CA ILE A 75 0.73 15.27 14.60
C ILE A 75 -0.29 15.26 15.75
N ASP A 76 0.02 14.59 16.85
CA ASP A 76 -0.86 14.52 18.02
C ASP A 76 -1.14 15.93 18.59
N THR A 77 -0.10 16.74 18.70
CA THR A 77 -0.24 18.13 19.18
C THR A 77 -1.13 18.97 18.26
N ALA A 78 -0.97 18.82 16.94
CA ALA A 78 -1.77 19.53 15.94
C ALA A 78 -3.24 19.07 15.92
N LEU A 79 -3.51 17.84 16.34
CA LEU A 79 -4.84 17.21 16.34
C LEU A 79 -5.43 17.08 17.76
N LYS A 80 -4.90 17.81 18.73
CA LYS A 80 -5.35 17.75 20.13
C LYS A 80 -6.78 18.24 20.33
N ASP A 81 -7.21 19.20 19.51
CA ASP A 81 -8.60 19.66 19.52
C ASP A 81 -9.53 18.62 18.87
N PRO A 82 -10.59 18.16 19.54
CA PRO A 82 -11.50 17.15 18.98
C PRO A 82 -12.17 17.56 17.66
N ALA A 83 -12.41 18.86 17.44
CA ALA A 83 -13.00 19.35 16.19
C ALA A 83 -11.99 19.28 15.03
N ASP A 84 -10.73 19.60 15.29
CA ASP A 84 -9.66 19.50 14.29
C ASP A 84 -9.33 18.04 13.98
N LEU A 85 -9.32 17.18 14.98
CA LEU A 85 -9.19 15.72 14.78
C LEU A 85 -10.34 15.17 13.92
N ALA A 86 -11.58 15.55 14.19
CA ALA A 86 -12.73 15.10 13.40
C ALA A 86 -12.65 15.60 11.94
N LYS A 87 -12.30 16.87 11.74
CA LYS A 87 -12.08 17.42 10.39
C LYS A 87 -10.96 16.71 9.64
N PHE A 88 -9.84 16.44 10.32
CA PHE A 88 -8.72 15.70 9.75
C PHE A 88 -9.14 14.30 9.34
N GLN A 89 -9.74 13.54 10.23
CA GLN A 89 -10.20 12.17 9.95
C GLN A 89 -11.16 12.14 8.77
N TYR A 90 -12.09 13.09 8.69
CA TYR A 90 -13.01 13.19 7.55
C TYR A 90 -12.27 13.45 6.23
N LYS A 91 -11.36 14.45 6.22
CA LYS A 91 -10.58 14.77 5.03
C LYS A 91 -9.68 13.61 4.61
N LEU A 92 -9.01 12.96 5.56
CA LEU A 92 -8.14 11.82 5.29
C LEU A 92 -8.95 10.65 4.71
N LYS A 93 -10.05 10.26 5.34
CA LYS A 93 -10.92 9.19 4.83
C LYS A 93 -11.41 9.51 3.42
N LYS A 94 -11.84 10.75 3.16
CA LYS A 94 -12.29 11.19 1.83
C LYS A 94 -11.17 11.13 0.79
N ALA A 95 -9.95 11.50 1.16
CA ALA A 95 -8.79 11.52 0.26
C ALA A 95 -8.29 10.11 -0.07
N LEU A 96 -8.27 9.22 0.93
CA LEU A 96 -7.77 7.86 0.77
C LEU A 96 -8.79 6.90 0.14
N SER A 97 -10.09 7.25 0.18
CA SER A 97 -11.16 6.42 -0.37
C SER A 97 -11.45 6.81 -1.82
N THR A 98 -11.15 5.93 -2.75
CA THR A 98 -11.47 6.07 -4.18
C THR A 98 -12.24 4.85 -4.67
N PRO A 99 -12.85 4.87 -5.86
CA PRO A 99 -13.50 3.69 -6.43
C PRO A 99 -12.56 2.48 -6.59
N TYR A 100 -11.24 2.74 -6.68
CA TYR A 100 -10.22 1.72 -6.96
C TYR A 100 -9.30 1.42 -5.78
N SER A 101 -9.39 2.19 -4.69
CA SER A 101 -8.57 1.99 -3.50
C SER A 101 -9.36 2.10 -2.21
N SER A 102 -8.97 1.32 -1.25
CA SER A 102 -9.36 1.39 0.15
C SER A 102 -8.16 1.83 1.00
N PHE A 103 -8.36 1.96 2.30
CA PHE A 103 -7.29 2.38 3.19
C PHE A 103 -7.40 1.68 4.55
N LEU A 104 -6.27 1.65 5.26
CA LEU A 104 -6.16 1.25 6.65
C LEU A 104 -5.46 2.36 7.42
N ILE A 105 -6.03 2.80 8.53
CA ILE A 105 -5.40 3.79 9.44
C ILE A 105 -4.70 3.02 10.55
N HIS A 106 -3.46 3.40 10.84
CA HIS A 106 -2.67 2.85 11.93
C HIS A 106 -2.68 3.77 13.14
N THR A 107 -2.89 3.17 14.30
CA THR A 107 -2.79 3.83 15.59
C THR A 107 -1.99 2.97 16.55
N GLN A 108 -1.20 3.60 17.39
CA GLN A 108 -0.50 2.95 18.50
C GLN A 108 -0.73 3.79 19.76
N ASP A 109 -1.19 3.16 20.85
CA ASP A 109 -1.49 3.85 22.11
C ASP A 109 -2.44 5.07 21.93
N ASN A 110 -3.40 4.96 21.01
CA ASN A 110 -4.33 6.00 20.55
C ASN A 110 -3.69 7.13 19.72
N PHE A 111 -2.40 7.11 19.45
CA PHE A 111 -1.74 8.06 18.55
C PHE A 111 -1.89 7.59 17.09
N PHE A 112 -2.12 8.55 16.18
CA PHE A 112 -2.08 8.27 14.75
C PHE A 112 -0.62 8.01 14.33
N THR A 113 -0.35 6.83 13.79
CA THR A 113 1.00 6.41 13.37
C THR A 113 1.13 6.20 11.87
N GLY A 114 0.08 6.46 11.10
CA GLY A 114 0.14 6.36 9.65
C GLY A 114 -1.10 5.77 9.01
N PHE A 115 -0.95 5.41 7.76
CA PHE A 115 -2.00 4.76 6.97
C PHE A 115 -1.39 3.92 5.86
N ASP A 116 -2.14 2.95 5.37
CA ASP A 116 -1.86 2.24 4.12
C ASP A 116 -2.97 2.54 3.12
N THR A 117 -2.65 2.73 1.85
CA THR A 117 -3.64 2.70 0.77
C THR A 117 -3.53 1.39 0.01
N ILE A 118 -4.67 0.80 -0.31
CA ILE A 118 -4.77 -0.59 -0.78
C ILE A 118 -5.65 -0.62 -2.03
N ALA A 119 -5.10 -1.12 -3.14
CA ALA A 119 -5.87 -1.43 -4.34
C ALA A 119 -5.87 -2.95 -4.56
N LYS A 120 -7.00 -3.51 -4.96
CA LYS A 120 -7.12 -4.94 -5.24
C LYS A 120 -6.90 -5.23 -6.71
N ILE A 121 -6.21 -6.34 -7.01
CA ILE A 121 -6.01 -6.89 -8.36
C ILE A 121 -6.41 -8.36 -8.38
N TYR A 122 -7.04 -8.77 -9.47
CA TYR A 122 -7.56 -10.13 -9.65
C TYR A 122 -6.72 -10.90 -10.67
N VAL A 123 -5.44 -11.15 -10.32
CA VAL A 123 -4.43 -11.77 -11.21
C VAL A 123 -4.86 -13.13 -11.73
N PHE A 124 -5.74 -13.81 -10.98
CA PHE A 124 -6.26 -15.15 -11.33
C PHE A 124 -7.31 -15.12 -12.44
N GLU A 125 -7.85 -13.95 -12.76
CA GLU A 125 -8.83 -13.81 -13.83
C GLU A 125 -8.13 -13.80 -15.19
N PRO A 126 -8.71 -14.47 -16.21
CA PRO A 126 -8.10 -14.55 -17.55
C PRO A 126 -7.90 -13.18 -18.21
N GLU A 127 -8.79 -12.24 -17.90
CA GLU A 127 -8.83 -10.89 -18.44
C GLU A 127 -7.79 -9.96 -17.80
N PHE A 128 -7.21 -10.36 -16.65
CA PHE A 128 -6.22 -9.52 -15.96
C PHE A 128 -5.06 -9.14 -16.88
N CYS A 129 -4.83 -7.87 -17.01
CA CYS A 129 -3.87 -7.31 -17.95
C CYS A 129 -2.97 -6.25 -17.29
N LEU A 130 -1.93 -5.84 -18.01
CA LEU A 130 -0.97 -4.83 -17.57
C LEU A 130 -1.63 -3.50 -17.19
N HIS A 131 -2.69 -3.11 -17.90
CA HIS A 131 -3.42 -1.88 -17.60
C HIS A 131 -4.10 -1.90 -16.23
N GLU A 132 -4.64 -3.05 -15.81
CA GLU A 132 -5.26 -3.19 -14.47
C GLU A 132 -4.20 -3.12 -13.37
N LEU A 133 -3.04 -3.73 -13.58
CA LEU A 133 -1.91 -3.62 -12.66
C LEU A 133 -1.46 -2.16 -12.52
N GLU A 134 -1.27 -1.46 -13.64
CA GLU A 134 -0.89 -0.05 -13.66
C GLU A 134 -1.93 0.84 -12.98
N THR A 135 -3.20 0.59 -13.22
CA THR A 135 -4.31 1.33 -12.61
C THR A 135 -4.32 1.14 -11.09
N ALA A 136 -4.12 -0.09 -10.62
CA ALA A 136 -4.09 -0.38 -9.19
C ALA A 136 -2.88 0.28 -8.50
N ILE A 137 -1.69 0.20 -9.12
CA ILE A 137 -0.48 0.85 -8.60
C ILE A 137 -0.69 2.37 -8.56
N ALA A 138 -1.16 2.97 -9.65
CA ALA A 138 -1.41 4.41 -9.71
C ALA A 138 -2.45 4.86 -8.67
N SER A 139 -3.53 4.08 -8.48
CA SER A 139 -4.56 4.39 -7.47
C SER A 139 -3.99 4.35 -6.06
N ALA A 140 -3.23 3.32 -5.70
CA ALA A 140 -2.63 3.20 -4.37
C ALA A 140 -1.64 4.36 -4.12
N VAL A 141 -0.76 4.65 -5.07
CA VAL A 141 0.24 5.73 -4.96
C VAL A 141 -0.41 7.10 -4.87
N ASN A 142 -1.33 7.43 -5.78
CA ASN A 142 -1.97 8.75 -5.80
C ASN A 142 -2.76 9.02 -4.52
N SER A 143 -3.52 8.05 -4.03
CA SER A 143 -4.23 8.17 -2.75
C SER A 143 -3.24 8.35 -1.59
N GLY A 144 -2.14 7.59 -1.59
CA GLY A 144 -1.09 7.70 -0.59
C GLY A 144 -0.42 9.09 -0.57
N ILE A 145 -0.06 9.62 -1.73
CA ILE A 145 0.54 10.97 -1.84
C ILE A 145 -0.43 12.05 -1.33
N VAL A 146 -1.72 11.96 -1.67
CA VAL A 146 -2.72 12.92 -1.17
C VAL A 146 -2.86 12.81 0.35
N GLY A 147 -2.80 11.61 0.93
CA GLY A 147 -2.79 11.41 2.37
C GLY A 147 -1.58 12.07 3.04
N LEU A 148 -0.38 11.88 2.50
CA LEU A 148 0.85 12.52 2.99
C LEU A 148 0.77 14.05 2.90
N ALA A 149 0.25 14.59 1.79
CA ALA A 149 0.07 16.02 1.60
C ALA A 149 -0.92 16.64 2.61
N LEU A 150 -1.98 15.92 2.98
CA LEU A 150 -2.91 16.36 4.03
C LEU A 150 -2.23 16.44 5.39
N ILE A 151 -1.39 15.47 5.74
CA ILE A 151 -0.65 15.47 7.00
C ILE A 151 0.37 16.60 7.01
N ALA A 152 1.11 16.78 5.91
CA ALA A 152 2.03 17.92 5.77
C ALA A 152 1.33 19.26 5.98
N THR A 153 0.14 19.43 5.42
CA THR A 153 -0.67 20.65 5.57
C THR A 153 -0.99 20.94 7.04
N ILE A 154 -1.32 19.93 7.84
CA ILE A 154 -1.63 20.10 9.26
C ILE A 154 -0.38 20.52 10.04
N LEU A 155 0.77 20.00 9.65
CA LEU A 155 2.04 20.33 10.28
C LEU A 155 2.62 21.67 9.83
N GLY A 156 2.01 22.34 8.84
CA GLY A 156 2.54 23.55 8.22
C GLY A 156 3.81 23.29 7.40
N GLU A 157 3.98 22.05 6.92
CA GLU A 157 5.13 21.62 6.13
C GLU A 157 4.76 21.59 4.63
N THR A 158 5.74 21.73 3.74
CA THR A 158 5.54 21.73 2.28
C THR A 158 5.34 20.34 1.71
N GLY A 159 5.71 19.30 2.45
CA GLY A 159 5.53 17.89 2.09
C GLY A 159 6.07 16.95 3.14
N LEU A 160 5.64 15.72 3.09
CA LEU A 160 6.17 14.61 3.87
C LEU A 160 6.63 13.53 2.92
N GLU A 161 7.80 12.98 3.20
CA GLU A 161 8.28 11.81 2.50
C GLU A 161 7.58 10.55 3.04
N GLN A 162 7.42 9.56 2.17
CA GLN A 162 6.95 8.25 2.59
C GLN A 162 7.95 7.67 3.58
N GLN A 163 7.49 7.38 4.79
CA GLN A 163 8.25 6.60 5.75
C GLN A 163 7.81 5.14 5.66
N VAL A 164 8.77 4.28 5.44
CA VAL A 164 8.57 2.84 5.47
C VAL A 164 9.52 2.29 6.51
N SER A 165 8.98 1.73 7.57
CA SER A 165 9.81 1.05 8.57
C SER A 165 10.52 -0.13 7.89
N GLY A 166 11.83 -0.28 8.13
CA GLY A 166 12.63 -1.37 7.56
C GLY A 166 12.15 -2.78 7.93
N ASP A 167 11.15 -2.89 8.82
CA ASP A 167 10.52 -4.12 9.29
C ASP A 167 9.14 -4.39 8.64
N VAL A 168 8.87 -3.83 7.45
CA VAL A 168 7.60 -4.08 6.73
C VAL A 168 7.34 -5.59 6.55
N SER A 169 8.40 -6.39 6.45
CA SER A 169 8.29 -7.85 6.35
C SER A 169 7.72 -8.53 7.59
N LYS A 170 7.88 -7.93 8.79
CA LYS A 170 7.43 -8.54 10.05
C LYS A 170 6.08 -8.01 10.56
N SER A 171 5.74 -6.75 10.26
CA SER A 171 4.56 -6.12 10.84
C SER A 171 3.30 -6.17 9.97
N SER A 172 3.44 -6.40 8.66
CA SER A 172 2.30 -6.36 7.74
C SER A 172 1.37 -7.57 7.85
N SER A 173 1.86 -8.71 8.36
CA SER A 173 1.04 -9.91 8.49
C SER A 173 0.09 -9.89 9.69
N ASP A 174 0.44 -9.23 10.79
CA ASP A 174 -0.35 -9.32 12.04
C ASP A 174 -1.34 -8.17 12.26
N SER A 175 -1.07 -6.97 11.75
CA SER A 175 -1.90 -5.80 12.05
C SER A 175 -2.96 -5.46 10.99
N MET A 176 -2.84 -5.97 9.76
CA MET A 176 -3.81 -5.67 8.70
C MET A 176 -5.14 -6.42 8.80
N PHE A 177 -5.25 -7.39 9.72
CA PHE A 177 -6.33 -8.38 9.68
C PHE A 177 -6.92 -8.74 11.06
N ARG A 178 -6.83 -7.84 12.02
CA ARG A 178 -7.64 -7.96 13.24
C ARG A 178 -8.90 -7.13 13.17
#